data_de7c142a6bf1a4f776aac2e8ba9824c3
#
_entry.id   de7c142a6bf1a4f776aac2e8ba9824c3
#
_cell.length_a   1.000
_cell.length_b   1.000
_cell.length_c   1.000
_cell.angle_alpha   90.00
_cell.angle_beta   90.00
_cell.angle_gamma   90.00
#
_symmetry.space_group_name_H-M   'P 1'
#
loop_
_entity.id
_entity.type
_entity.pdbx_description
1 polymer ?
#
loop_
_entity_poly.entity_id
_entity_poly.type
_entity_poly.pdbx_seq_one_letter_code
_entity_poly.pdbx_strand_id
1 'polypeptide(L)'
;MKTLSEPDIHSAPLKRKNAGFLVETLRQSEPFRELLSALKQPPSNKREAIDIAGIHGSLAPLLSAAIHAATDEPVVILAAQSSFELYLHDLSSLVSGNAAFNTSDELPAAIEALRKKSLPVILSLQSDLLAPLCSPRESESRMFPIAVDMECGYESVRKFLTKNSFEQREFVENEGEFSLRGAIMDIFSFGASEPLRVEFFGDSVTSLRQFDINSQLSGKTLPSATITASFTLNGPDEAEKATILDYLPPSAIILIDDHTEFLAMENHGEIANALSRFTIVRRIAASPIAIDFHATAQQKINANFRLFATLLHQKSATAGTPVFAASSQREIRELNDFLAEEMAETGKGSAAEAIWVPLNLHSGFSFGPIDLYTESDIFGKLHSHRSSRKRKIKGISLGDLQKLKVGDFVVHEDYGIGRFKALETITAGNSEQECVLVEYEGGDQLFVNVQNINLLSKYAASESSTPVLSKLGSSKWAARKEKVRSKLRDIAINLIKLYAQRKMQPGFAFGPDSIFMREFEASF
;
A
#
# COMPACT_ATOMS: atom_id res chain seq x y z
N MET A 1 52.96 12.12 -28.04
CA MET A 1 51.99 11.96 -26.96
C MET A 1 50.84 11.11 -27.50
N LYS A 2 50.82 9.82 -27.18
CA LYS A 2 49.74 8.90 -27.55
C LYS A 2 48.70 9.01 -26.41
N THR A 3 47.53 9.46 -26.75
CA THR A 3 46.36 9.41 -25.87
C THR A 3 46.04 7.95 -25.62
N LEU A 4 46.16 7.51 -24.36
CA LEU A 4 45.65 6.24 -23.90
C LEU A 4 44.11 6.34 -23.92
N SER A 5 43.49 5.54 -24.79
CA SER A 5 42.05 5.31 -24.76
C SER A 5 41.72 4.58 -23.47
N GLU A 6 40.81 5.15 -22.68
CA GLU A 6 40.18 4.47 -21.54
C GLU A 6 39.58 3.15 -22.04
N PRO A 7 39.74 2.05 -21.30
CA PRO A 7 39.08 0.80 -21.66
C PRO A 7 37.56 0.96 -21.45
N ASP A 8 36.81 0.76 -22.52
CA ASP A 8 35.36 0.60 -22.48
C ASP A 8 34.98 -0.57 -21.53
N ILE A 9 34.68 -0.27 -20.30
CA ILE A 9 34.12 -1.23 -19.34
C ILE A 9 32.65 -1.39 -19.67
N HIS A 10 32.34 -2.16 -20.70
CA HIS A 10 30.96 -2.61 -20.95
C HIS A 10 30.64 -3.75 -19.98
N SER A 11 30.06 -3.40 -18.81
CA SER A 11 29.25 -4.35 -18.07
C SER A 11 28.05 -4.73 -18.95
N ALA A 12 27.82 -6.02 -19.18
CA ALA A 12 26.71 -6.47 -19.98
C ALA A 12 25.38 -5.89 -19.38
N PRO A 13 24.58 -5.16 -20.16
CA PRO A 13 23.38 -4.53 -19.62
C PRO A 13 22.41 -5.60 -19.12
N LEU A 14 21.82 -5.38 -17.94
CA LEU A 14 20.77 -6.25 -17.39
C LEU A 14 19.61 -6.36 -18.39
N LYS A 15 19.24 -7.60 -18.74
CA LYS A 15 18.10 -7.86 -19.62
C LYS A 15 16.79 -7.58 -18.88
N ARG A 16 16.02 -6.59 -19.33
CA ARG A 16 14.69 -6.30 -18.78
C ARG A 16 13.69 -7.36 -19.21
N LYS A 17 12.95 -7.92 -18.23
CA LYS A 17 11.76 -8.76 -18.42
C LYS A 17 10.53 -8.06 -17.84
N ASN A 18 9.35 -8.45 -18.29
CA ASN A 18 8.10 -7.97 -17.68
C ASN A 18 7.83 -8.65 -16.33
N ALA A 19 6.89 -8.10 -15.56
CA ALA A 19 6.50 -8.64 -14.26
C ALA A 19 6.00 -10.11 -14.35
N GLY A 20 5.36 -10.49 -15.46
CA GLY A 20 4.88 -11.85 -15.69
C GLY A 20 5.97 -12.91 -15.84
N PHE A 21 7.23 -12.52 -16.04
CA PHE A 21 8.35 -13.48 -16.18
C PHE A 21 8.48 -14.42 -14.98
N LEU A 22 8.38 -13.89 -13.76
CA LEU A 22 8.48 -14.70 -12.53
C LEU A 22 7.30 -15.66 -12.38
N VAL A 23 6.10 -15.18 -12.66
CA VAL A 23 4.88 -16.01 -12.64
C VAL A 23 4.98 -17.15 -13.65
N GLU A 24 5.42 -16.87 -14.86
CA GLU A 24 5.55 -17.90 -15.91
C GLU A 24 6.65 -18.91 -15.57
N THR A 25 7.79 -18.48 -15.06
CA THR A 25 8.86 -19.37 -14.65
C THR A 25 8.42 -20.28 -13.50
N LEU A 26 7.67 -19.75 -12.52
CA LEU A 26 7.09 -20.54 -11.44
C LEU A 26 6.10 -21.58 -11.98
N ARG A 27 5.24 -21.22 -12.92
CA ARG A 27 4.25 -22.12 -13.54
C ARG A 27 4.88 -23.30 -14.29
N GLN A 28 6.09 -23.13 -14.80
CA GLN A 28 6.84 -24.18 -15.51
C GLN A 28 7.57 -25.15 -14.56
N SER A 29 7.64 -24.84 -13.26
CA SER A 29 8.32 -25.68 -12.28
C SER A 29 7.56 -26.98 -11.99
N GLU A 30 8.29 -28.03 -11.59
CA GLU A 30 7.71 -29.31 -11.23
C GLU A 30 6.76 -29.22 -10.01
N PRO A 31 7.15 -28.58 -8.87
CA PRO A 31 6.26 -28.46 -7.71
C PRO A 31 4.97 -27.71 -8.05
N PHE A 32 5.03 -26.69 -8.90
CA PHE A 32 3.82 -25.97 -9.31
C PHE A 32 2.90 -26.84 -10.17
N ARG A 33 3.44 -27.65 -11.08
CA ARG A 33 2.63 -28.58 -11.89
C ARG A 33 1.97 -29.64 -11.04
N GLU A 34 2.67 -30.14 -10.01
CA GLU A 34 2.13 -31.05 -9.03
C GLU A 34 0.98 -30.41 -8.25
N LEU A 35 1.19 -29.19 -7.73
CA LEU A 35 0.15 -28.41 -7.05
C LEU A 35 -1.07 -28.19 -7.97
N LEU A 36 -0.85 -27.81 -9.22
CA LEU A 36 -1.93 -27.61 -10.18
C LEU A 36 -2.70 -28.90 -10.48
N SER A 37 -2.03 -30.04 -10.51
CA SER A 37 -2.66 -31.36 -10.65
C SER A 37 -3.53 -31.68 -9.43
N ALA A 38 -3.04 -31.43 -8.22
CA ALA A 38 -3.79 -31.61 -6.99
C ALA A 38 -5.02 -30.69 -6.90
N LEU A 39 -4.90 -29.44 -7.34
CA LEU A 39 -6.02 -28.49 -7.40
C LEU A 39 -7.13 -28.92 -8.37
N LYS A 40 -6.81 -29.62 -9.44
CA LYS A 40 -7.76 -30.12 -10.45
C LYS A 40 -8.46 -31.42 -10.08
N GLN A 41 -8.08 -32.09 -8.98
CA GLN A 41 -8.72 -33.31 -8.57
C GLN A 41 -10.17 -33.06 -8.14
N PRO A 42 -11.13 -33.94 -8.50
CA PRO A 42 -12.51 -33.78 -8.08
C PRO A 42 -12.59 -33.80 -6.54
N PRO A 43 -13.44 -32.99 -5.92
CA PRO A 43 -13.58 -32.96 -4.48
C PRO A 43 -14.07 -34.30 -3.98
N SER A 44 -13.28 -34.99 -3.14
CA SER A 44 -13.78 -36.07 -2.31
C SER A 44 -14.72 -35.51 -1.24
N ASN A 45 -15.64 -36.32 -0.68
CA ASN A 45 -16.63 -35.88 0.32
C ASN A 45 -16.03 -35.22 1.59
N LYS A 46 -14.70 -35.31 1.79
CA LYS A 46 -13.87 -34.50 2.69
C LYS A 46 -12.71 -34.00 1.87
N ARG A 47 -12.71 -32.72 1.54
CA ARG A 47 -11.55 -32.09 0.87
C ARG A 47 -10.39 -32.09 1.86
N GLU A 48 -9.42 -32.97 1.63
CA GLU A 48 -8.13 -32.87 2.30
C GLU A 48 -7.42 -31.61 1.81
N ALA A 49 -6.83 -30.86 2.73
CA ALA A 49 -6.03 -29.69 2.36
C ALA A 49 -4.76 -30.14 1.65
N ILE A 50 -4.33 -29.36 0.66
CA ILE A 50 -3.07 -29.58 -0.06
C ILE A 50 -1.96 -28.91 0.75
N ASP A 51 -1.02 -29.69 1.24
CA ASP A 51 0.10 -29.16 2.00
C ASP A 51 1.27 -28.78 1.09
N ILE A 52 1.80 -27.58 1.29
CA ILE A 52 2.98 -27.06 0.58
C ILE A 52 4.06 -26.66 1.59
N ALA A 53 5.31 -26.83 1.21
CA ALA A 53 6.48 -26.50 2.02
C ALA A 53 7.55 -25.79 1.19
N GLY A 54 8.62 -25.32 1.84
CA GLY A 54 9.74 -24.66 1.17
C GLY A 54 9.35 -23.33 0.51
N ILE A 55 8.51 -22.54 1.15
CA ILE A 55 8.07 -21.21 0.66
C ILE A 55 8.72 -20.11 1.50
N HIS A 56 9.46 -19.21 0.86
CA HIS A 56 10.19 -18.13 1.53
C HIS A 56 10.00 -16.77 0.83
N GLY A 57 10.10 -15.69 1.59
CA GLY A 57 10.05 -14.32 1.09
C GLY A 57 8.79 -14.04 0.26
N SER A 58 8.95 -13.35 -0.85
CA SER A 58 7.85 -12.97 -1.76
C SER A 58 7.31 -14.13 -2.61
N LEU A 59 7.74 -15.38 -2.34
CA LEU A 59 7.25 -16.53 -3.12
C LEU A 59 5.79 -16.84 -2.84
N ALA A 60 5.26 -16.64 -1.62
CA ALA A 60 3.85 -16.91 -1.31
C ALA A 60 2.88 -15.97 -2.07
N PRO A 61 3.07 -14.63 -2.09
CA PRO A 61 2.30 -13.75 -2.96
C PRO A 61 2.44 -14.07 -4.45
N LEU A 62 3.64 -14.43 -4.90
CA LEU A 62 3.90 -14.81 -6.29
C LEU A 62 3.17 -16.13 -6.65
N LEU A 63 3.16 -17.09 -5.73
CA LEU A 63 2.47 -18.37 -5.90
C LEU A 63 0.95 -18.17 -6.06
N SER A 64 0.36 -17.29 -5.25
CA SER A 64 -1.08 -17.00 -5.37
C SER A 64 -1.43 -16.35 -6.70
N ALA A 65 -0.60 -15.43 -7.19
CA ALA A 65 -0.77 -14.85 -8.52
C ALA A 65 -0.62 -15.92 -9.63
N ALA A 66 0.31 -16.87 -9.47
CA ALA A 66 0.51 -17.97 -10.42
C ALA A 66 -0.64 -18.98 -10.41
N ILE A 67 -1.21 -19.29 -9.24
CA ILE A 67 -2.38 -20.17 -9.11
C ILE A 67 -3.57 -19.51 -9.83
N HIS A 68 -3.86 -18.25 -9.55
CA HIS A 68 -4.91 -17.51 -10.26
C HIS A 68 -4.71 -17.53 -11.78
N ALA A 69 -3.52 -17.17 -12.25
CA ALA A 69 -3.19 -17.16 -13.69
C ALA A 69 -3.30 -18.54 -14.37
N ALA A 70 -3.24 -19.65 -13.61
CA ALA A 70 -3.34 -21.01 -14.13
C ALA A 70 -4.76 -21.60 -14.04
N THR A 71 -5.58 -21.13 -13.10
CA THR A 71 -6.92 -21.69 -12.81
C THR A 71 -8.06 -20.77 -13.22
N ASP A 72 -7.81 -19.48 -13.37
CA ASP A 72 -8.79 -18.40 -13.52
C ASP A 72 -9.76 -18.29 -12.32
N GLU A 73 -9.41 -18.88 -11.18
CA GLU A 73 -10.21 -18.86 -9.97
C GLU A 73 -9.67 -17.83 -8.98
N PRO A 74 -10.53 -17.22 -8.15
CA PRO A 74 -10.10 -16.32 -7.09
C PRO A 74 -9.23 -17.07 -6.06
N VAL A 75 -8.12 -16.46 -5.68
CA VAL A 75 -7.23 -16.97 -4.62
C VAL A 75 -7.31 -16.04 -3.42
N VAL A 76 -7.58 -16.60 -2.24
CA VAL A 76 -7.58 -15.87 -0.98
C VAL A 76 -6.36 -16.26 -0.16
N ILE A 77 -5.51 -15.30 0.16
CA ILE A 77 -4.39 -15.51 1.08
C ILE A 77 -4.84 -15.15 2.48
N LEU A 78 -4.82 -16.10 3.39
CA LEU A 78 -4.99 -15.87 4.82
C LEU A 78 -3.61 -15.65 5.43
N ALA A 79 -3.24 -14.40 5.55
CA ALA A 79 -1.94 -14.00 6.05
C ALA A 79 -1.90 -13.99 7.59
N ALA A 80 -0.78 -14.39 8.13
CA ALA A 80 -0.42 -14.14 9.52
C ALA A 80 -0.27 -12.62 9.78
N GLN A 81 -0.44 -12.20 11.02
CA GLN A 81 -0.30 -10.78 11.39
C GLN A 81 1.09 -10.23 11.01
N SER A 82 2.12 -11.05 11.12
CA SER A 82 3.50 -10.67 10.81
C SER A 82 3.78 -10.51 9.31
N SER A 83 3.03 -11.21 8.45
CA SER A 83 3.25 -11.21 6.99
C SER A 83 2.27 -10.33 6.21
N PHE A 84 1.17 -9.88 6.82
CA PHE A 84 0.11 -9.14 6.13
C PHE A 84 0.59 -7.90 5.39
N GLU A 85 1.30 -6.99 6.08
CA GLU A 85 1.81 -5.74 5.48
C GLU A 85 2.85 -6.01 4.37
N LEU A 86 3.64 -7.08 4.52
CA LEU A 86 4.63 -7.49 3.53
C LEU A 86 3.94 -8.01 2.26
N TYR A 87 2.91 -8.82 2.42
CA TYR A 87 2.13 -9.36 1.30
C TYR A 87 1.26 -8.30 0.63
N LEU A 88 0.73 -7.35 1.41
CA LEU A 88 0.04 -6.17 0.87
C LEU A 88 0.96 -5.39 -0.08
N HIS A 89 2.21 -5.19 0.34
CA HIS A 89 3.22 -4.53 -0.47
C HIS A 89 3.51 -5.29 -1.77
N ASP A 90 3.74 -6.60 -1.69
CA ASP A 90 4.06 -7.43 -2.84
C ASP A 90 2.90 -7.51 -3.85
N LEU A 91 1.69 -7.78 -3.36
CA LEU A 91 0.51 -7.90 -4.21
C LEU A 91 0.18 -6.60 -4.93
N SER A 92 0.41 -5.45 -4.30
CA SER A 92 0.25 -4.14 -4.95
C SER A 92 1.15 -3.99 -6.19
N SER A 93 2.29 -4.67 -6.21
CA SER A 93 3.24 -4.67 -7.32
C SER A 93 2.97 -5.79 -8.33
N LEU A 94 2.60 -6.99 -7.86
CA LEU A 94 2.40 -8.18 -8.68
C LEU A 94 1.11 -8.13 -9.50
N VAL A 95 0.04 -7.59 -8.91
CA VAL A 95 -1.31 -7.67 -9.47
C VAL A 95 -1.82 -6.25 -9.71
N SER A 96 -1.35 -5.62 -10.79
CA SER A 96 -1.65 -4.22 -11.15
C SER A 96 -3.15 -3.93 -11.12
N GLY A 97 -3.65 -3.32 -10.05
CA GLY A 97 -5.03 -2.85 -9.92
C GLY A 97 -6.09 -3.92 -9.59
N ASN A 98 -5.72 -5.18 -9.42
CA ASN A 98 -6.64 -6.31 -9.26
C ASN A 98 -6.45 -7.10 -7.95
N ALA A 99 -5.68 -6.63 -7.00
CA ALA A 99 -5.65 -7.19 -5.67
C ALA A 99 -6.66 -6.45 -4.78
N ALA A 100 -7.40 -7.18 -3.96
CA ALA A 100 -8.29 -6.61 -2.98
C ALA A 100 -7.85 -7.05 -1.58
N PHE A 101 -8.04 -6.18 -0.64
CA PHE A 101 -7.61 -6.38 0.73
C PHE A 101 -8.84 -6.39 1.64
N ASN A 102 -8.91 -7.36 2.52
CA ASN A 102 -9.97 -7.43 3.51
C ASN A 102 -9.64 -6.48 4.69
N THR A 103 -9.58 -5.20 4.40
CA THR A 103 -9.52 -4.13 5.39
C THR A 103 -10.82 -3.34 5.31
N SER A 104 -11.23 -2.71 6.40
CA SER A 104 -12.47 -1.91 6.45
C SER A 104 -12.57 -0.89 5.31
N ASP A 105 -11.46 -0.29 4.93
CA ASP A 105 -11.39 0.78 3.94
C ASP A 105 -11.46 0.27 2.48
N GLU A 106 -11.02 -0.98 2.21
CA GLU A 106 -10.94 -1.54 0.86
C GLU A 106 -12.01 -2.59 0.55
N LEU A 107 -12.70 -3.03 1.58
CA LEU A 107 -13.74 -4.06 1.50
C LEU A 107 -14.83 -3.76 0.45
N PRO A 108 -15.36 -2.51 0.33
CA PRO A 108 -16.35 -2.20 -0.69
C PRO A 108 -15.83 -2.42 -2.11
N ALA A 109 -14.59 -2.01 -2.38
CA ALA A 109 -13.96 -2.22 -3.68
C ALA A 109 -13.69 -3.71 -3.95
N ALA A 110 -13.31 -4.47 -2.91
CA ALA A 110 -13.11 -5.91 -2.99
C ALA A 110 -14.42 -6.64 -3.35
N ILE A 111 -15.52 -6.33 -2.68
CA ILE A 111 -16.83 -6.93 -2.94
C ILE A 111 -17.33 -6.57 -4.35
N GLU A 112 -17.19 -5.32 -4.78
CA GLU A 112 -17.57 -4.92 -6.13
C GLU A 112 -16.78 -5.69 -7.20
N ALA A 113 -15.49 -5.86 -7.00
CA ALA A 113 -14.64 -6.58 -7.94
C ALA A 113 -14.91 -8.10 -7.93
N LEU A 114 -15.23 -8.71 -6.77
CA LEU A 114 -15.72 -10.09 -6.69
C LEU A 114 -17.00 -10.29 -7.50
N ARG A 115 -17.95 -9.37 -7.38
CA ARG A 115 -19.20 -9.42 -8.17
C ARG A 115 -18.96 -9.31 -9.66
N LYS A 116 -18.00 -8.51 -10.09
CA LYS A 116 -17.60 -8.36 -11.50
C LYS A 116 -16.75 -9.52 -12.03
N LYS A 117 -16.43 -10.52 -11.18
CA LYS A 117 -15.50 -11.62 -11.46
C LYS A 117 -14.13 -11.13 -11.98
N SER A 118 -13.68 -10.01 -11.46
CA SER A 118 -12.45 -9.34 -11.92
C SER A 118 -11.31 -9.43 -10.90
N LEU A 119 -11.49 -10.16 -9.81
CA LEU A 119 -10.49 -10.26 -8.74
C LEU A 119 -9.65 -11.52 -8.82
N PRO A 120 -8.33 -11.38 -9.01
CA PRO A 120 -7.41 -12.51 -9.00
C PRO A 120 -7.03 -12.96 -7.58
N VAL A 121 -6.71 -12.02 -6.68
CA VAL A 121 -6.16 -12.34 -5.36
C VAL A 121 -6.75 -11.44 -4.28
N ILE A 122 -7.16 -12.03 -3.17
CA ILE A 122 -7.64 -11.34 -1.98
C ILE A 122 -6.65 -11.63 -0.84
N LEU A 123 -6.21 -10.58 -0.15
CA LEU A 123 -5.43 -10.71 1.07
C LEU A 123 -6.32 -10.41 2.27
N SER A 124 -6.37 -11.32 3.21
CA SER A 124 -7.10 -11.15 4.47
C SER A 124 -6.23 -11.57 5.65
N LEU A 125 -6.37 -10.86 6.77
CA LEU A 125 -5.90 -11.38 8.04
C LEU A 125 -6.73 -12.59 8.45
N GLN A 126 -6.10 -13.56 9.08
CA GLN A 126 -6.79 -14.74 9.61
C GLN A 126 -7.85 -14.33 10.65
N SER A 127 -7.57 -13.30 11.47
CA SER A 127 -8.50 -12.75 12.47
C SER A 127 -9.76 -12.12 11.87
N ASP A 128 -9.67 -11.55 10.68
CA ASP A 128 -10.72 -10.71 10.10
C ASP A 128 -11.64 -11.48 9.14
N LEU A 129 -11.34 -12.76 8.92
CA LEU A 129 -12.04 -13.59 7.94
C LEU A 129 -13.54 -13.74 8.25
N LEU A 130 -13.89 -13.79 9.53
CA LEU A 130 -15.26 -13.92 10.01
C LEU A 130 -15.87 -12.57 10.44
N ALA A 131 -15.25 -11.45 10.07
CA ALA A 131 -15.81 -10.13 10.33
C ALA A 131 -17.24 -10.02 9.73
N PRO A 132 -18.22 -9.51 10.51
CA PRO A 132 -19.60 -9.47 10.07
C PRO A 132 -19.84 -8.44 8.97
N LEU A 133 -20.38 -8.90 7.86
CA LEU A 133 -20.74 -8.12 6.69
C LEU A 133 -22.23 -8.28 6.37
N CYS A 134 -22.79 -7.37 5.58
CA CYS A 134 -24.10 -7.56 4.99
C CYS A 134 -24.10 -8.77 4.04
N SER A 135 -25.27 -9.37 3.83
CA SER A 135 -25.36 -10.52 2.91
C SER A 135 -25.10 -10.09 1.45
N PRO A 136 -24.66 -11.02 0.56
CA PRO A 136 -24.49 -10.73 -0.86
C PRO A 136 -25.72 -10.15 -1.54
N ARG A 137 -26.93 -10.53 -1.11
CA ARG A 137 -28.21 -9.97 -1.60
C ARG A 137 -28.40 -8.53 -1.14
N GLU A 138 -28.13 -8.26 0.13
CA GLU A 138 -28.25 -6.93 0.70
C GLU A 138 -27.22 -5.95 0.11
N SER A 139 -26.03 -6.45 -0.24
CA SER A 139 -24.98 -5.65 -0.85
C SER A 139 -25.42 -4.91 -2.12
N GLU A 140 -26.40 -5.45 -2.86
CA GLU A 140 -26.98 -4.79 -4.03
C GLU A 140 -27.73 -3.51 -3.65
N SER A 141 -28.46 -3.54 -2.55
CA SER A 141 -29.19 -2.38 -2.04
C SER A 141 -28.26 -1.30 -1.45
N ARG A 142 -27.00 -1.64 -1.19
CA ARG A 142 -25.96 -0.74 -0.68
C ARG A 142 -25.12 -0.10 -1.78
N MET A 143 -25.50 -0.31 -3.04
CA MET A 143 -24.84 0.25 -4.23
C MET A 143 -25.85 0.99 -5.09
N PHE A 144 -25.52 2.22 -5.46
CA PHE A 144 -26.37 3.05 -6.33
C PHE A 144 -25.59 3.44 -7.58
N PRO A 145 -25.84 2.79 -8.72
CA PRO A 145 -25.22 3.18 -9.99
C PRO A 145 -25.79 4.52 -10.46
N ILE A 146 -24.91 5.42 -10.93
CA ILE A 146 -25.25 6.74 -11.43
C ILE A 146 -24.47 7.02 -12.71
N ALA A 147 -25.11 7.63 -13.69
CA ALA A 147 -24.49 7.97 -14.98
C ALA A 147 -24.97 9.34 -15.46
N VAL A 148 -24.17 10.00 -16.30
CA VAL A 148 -24.58 11.22 -16.98
C VAL A 148 -25.79 10.93 -17.86
N ASP A 149 -26.72 11.86 -17.95
CA ASP A 149 -28.03 11.75 -18.63
C ASP A 149 -29.00 10.73 -18.01
N MET A 150 -28.68 10.18 -16.84
CA MET A 150 -29.57 9.29 -16.11
C MET A 150 -30.66 10.08 -15.39
N GLU A 151 -31.91 9.70 -15.58
CA GLU A 151 -33.05 10.18 -14.80
C GLU A 151 -33.19 9.34 -13.53
N CYS A 152 -32.47 9.69 -12.45
CA CYS A 152 -32.51 8.93 -11.21
C CYS A 152 -33.18 9.68 -10.05
N GLY A 153 -33.48 10.97 -10.23
CA GLY A 153 -34.07 11.87 -9.25
C GLY A 153 -33.10 12.23 -8.09
N TYR A 154 -32.91 13.52 -7.89
CA TYR A 154 -32.12 14.06 -6.77
C TYR A 154 -32.51 13.47 -5.40
N GLU A 155 -33.83 13.42 -5.14
CA GLU A 155 -34.36 12.87 -3.89
C GLU A 155 -34.14 11.35 -3.73
N SER A 156 -34.01 10.60 -4.82
CA SER A 156 -33.70 9.17 -4.76
C SER A 156 -32.29 8.92 -4.28
N VAL A 157 -31.32 9.69 -4.81
CA VAL A 157 -29.91 9.63 -4.33
C VAL A 157 -29.83 10.07 -2.87
N ARG A 158 -30.49 11.16 -2.49
CA ARG A 158 -30.54 11.63 -1.10
C ARG A 158 -31.11 10.59 -0.14
N LYS A 159 -32.24 9.96 -0.52
CA LYS A 159 -32.86 8.86 0.27
C LYS A 159 -31.92 7.68 0.41
N PHE A 160 -31.21 7.30 -0.67
CA PHE A 160 -30.21 6.24 -0.63
C PHE A 160 -29.09 6.58 0.38
N LEU A 161 -28.52 7.78 0.33
CA LEU A 161 -27.46 8.21 1.24
C LEU A 161 -27.93 8.18 2.70
N THR A 162 -29.08 8.76 2.98
CA THR A 162 -29.65 8.81 4.36
C THR A 162 -29.96 7.40 4.88
N LYS A 163 -30.55 6.52 4.04
CA LYS A 163 -30.88 5.15 4.42
C LYS A 163 -29.62 4.33 4.75
N ASN A 164 -28.52 4.60 4.06
CA ASN A 164 -27.26 3.87 4.20
C ASN A 164 -26.25 4.57 5.10
N SER A 165 -26.74 5.38 6.05
CA SER A 165 -25.95 6.02 7.12
C SER A 165 -24.81 6.91 6.65
N PHE A 166 -24.95 7.54 5.46
CA PHE A 166 -24.06 8.63 5.11
C PHE A 166 -24.38 9.85 5.97
N GLU A 167 -23.33 10.52 6.43
CA GLU A 167 -23.45 11.75 7.24
C GLU A 167 -23.50 12.99 6.37
N GLN A 168 -24.52 13.81 6.55
CA GLN A 168 -24.61 15.10 5.87
C GLN A 168 -23.67 16.11 6.53
N ARG A 169 -22.77 16.69 5.75
CA ARG A 169 -21.81 17.70 6.17
C ARG A 169 -21.90 18.94 5.26
N GLU A 170 -21.31 20.03 5.69
CA GLU A 170 -21.18 21.22 4.84
C GLU A 170 -20.14 21.02 3.74
N PHE A 171 -19.04 20.36 4.09
CA PHE A 171 -17.98 19.92 3.17
C PHE A 171 -17.71 18.44 3.37
N VAL A 172 -17.37 17.77 2.28
CA VAL A 172 -17.05 16.35 2.27
C VAL A 172 -15.54 16.16 2.40
N GLU A 173 -15.12 15.48 3.45
CA GLU A 173 -13.71 15.24 3.79
C GLU A 173 -13.38 13.76 4.00
N ASN A 174 -14.36 12.96 4.44
CA ASN A 174 -14.18 11.56 4.76
C ASN A 174 -15.16 10.67 4.00
N GLU A 175 -14.81 9.39 3.85
CA GLU A 175 -15.72 8.38 3.31
C GLU A 175 -17.00 8.29 4.15
N GLY A 176 -18.14 8.12 3.49
CA GLY A 176 -19.45 8.09 4.14
C GLY A 176 -20.04 9.48 4.41
N GLU A 177 -19.44 10.56 3.94
CA GLU A 177 -19.98 11.91 4.04
C GLU A 177 -20.61 12.37 2.71
N PHE A 178 -21.61 13.24 2.81
CA PHE A 178 -22.19 13.93 1.65
C PHE A 178 -22.57 15.37 1.99
N SER A 179 -22.59 16.23 0.96
CA SER A 179 -22.97 17.63 1.04
C SER A 179 -23.99 17.98 -0.03
N LEU A 180 -24.94 18.85 0.32
CA LEU A 180 -26.00 19.33 -0.58
C LEU A 180 -25.86 20.83 -0.78
N ARG A 181 -25.63 21.26 -2.03
CA ARG A 181 -25.50 22.68 -2.39
C ARG A 181 -26.34 23.01 -3.62
N GLY A 182 -27.63 23.31 -3.40
CA GLY A 182 -28.57 23.53 -4.50
C GLY A 182 -28.74 22.28 -5.35
N ALA A 183 -28.41 22.38 -6.63
CA ALA A 183 -28.45 21.26 -7.59
C ALA A 183 -27.19 20.38 -7.58
N ILE A 184 -26.24 20.66 -6.70
CA ILE A 184 -24.98 19.92 -6.58
C ILE A 184 -25.01 19.03 -5.35
N MET A 185 -24.60 17.80 -5.52
CA MET A 185 -24.42 16.83 -4.44
C MET A 185 -22.99 16.33 -4.46
N ASP A 186 -22.24 16.56 -3.41
CA ASP A 186 -20.90 16.03 -3.21
C ASP A 186 -21.00 14.78 -2.34
N ILE A 187 -20.38 13.68 -2.73
CA ILE A 187 -20.52 12.37 -2.06
C ILE A 187 -19.16 11.69 -1.98
N PHE A 188 -18.76 11.24 -0.80
CA PHE A 188 -17.60 10.39 -0.66
C PHE A 188 -18.03 8.95 -0.34
N SER A 189 -18.07 8.14 -1.37
CA SER A 189 -18.43 6.72 -1.26
C SER A 189 -17.38 5.94 -0.48
N PHE A 190 -17.82 4.93 0.28
CA PHE A 190 -16.90 3.99 0.92
C PHE A 190 -16.07 3.25 -0.13
N GLY A 191 -14.75 3.12 0.12
CA GLY A 191 -13.80 2.49 -0.79
C GLY A 191 -13.43 3.30 -2.03
N ALA A 192 -13.92 4.53 -2.17
CA ALA A 192 -13.51 5.40 -3.27
C ALA A 192 -12.18 6.12 -2.96
N SER A 193 -11.34 6.31 -3.97
CA SER A 193 -10.08 7.06 -3.82
C SER A 193 -10.29 8.57 -3.77
N GLU A 194 -11.36 9.07 -4.39
CA GLU A 194 -11.72 10.49 -4.49
C GLU A 194 -13.24 10.64 -4.42
N PRO A 195 -13.75 11.72 -3.79
CA PRO A 195 -15.18 11.98 -3.75
C PRO A 195 -15.73 12.38 -5.11
N LEU A 196 -17.04 12.21 -5.26
CA LEU A 196 -17.82 12.44 -6.46
C LEU A 196 -18.67 13.69 -6.30
N ARG A 197 -18.62 14.60 -7.27
CA ARG A 197 -19.53 15.74 -7.43
C ARG A 197 -20.54 15.42 -8.51
N VAL A 198 -21.81 15.42 -8.14
CA VAL A 198 -22.95 15.14 -9.01
C VAL A 198 -23.73 16.43 -9.21
N GLU A 199 -23.91 16.87 -10.44
CA GLU A 199 -24.75 18.01 -10.78
C GLU A 199 -26.06 17.52 -11.39
N PHE A 200 -27.17 18.10 -10.92
CA PHE A 200 -28.51 17.75 -11.36
C PHE A 200 -29.17 18.92 -12.09
N PHE A 201 -30.00 18.61 -13.07
CA PHE A 201 -30.99 19.53 -13.61
C PHE A 201 -32.35 18.87 -13.53
N GLY A 202 -33.17 19.28 -12.55
CA GLY A 202 -34.37 18.53 -12.16
C GLY A 202 -33.99 17.14 -11.64
N ASP A 203 -34.50 16.11 -12.28
CA ASP A 203 -34.24 14.70 -11.95
C ASP A 203 -33.12 14.07 -12.79
N SER A 204 -32.57 14.80 -13.74
CA SER A 204 -31.48 14.32 -14.61
C SER A 204 -30.11 14.69 -14.08
N VAL A 205 -29.16 13.76 -14.16
CA VAL A 205 -27.75 13.97 -13.86
C VAL A 205 -27.07 14.61 -15.07
N THR A 206 -26.60 15.86 -14.92
CA THR A 206 -25.95 16.58 -16.02
C THR A 206 -24.45 16.44 -16.03
N SER A 207 -23.83 16.17 -14.87
CA SER A 207 -22.39 16.04 -14.76
C SER A 207 -21.98 15.15 -13.58
N LEU A 208 -20.94 14.33 -13.81
CA LEU A 208 -20.25 13.55 -12.78
C LEU A 208 -18.76 13.90 -12.83
N ARG A 209 -18.20 14.36 -11.70
CA ARG A 209 -16.78 14.71 -11.61
C ARG A 209 -16.20 14.23 -10.30
N GLN A 210 -14.97 13.73 -10.33
CA GLN A 210 -14.18 13.60 -9.12
C GLN A 210 -13.70 14.99 -8.68
N PHE A 211 -13.46 15.17 -7.38
CA PHE A 211 -12.89 16.42 -6.87
C PHE A 211 -11.87 16.15 -5.75
N ASP A 212 -10.94 17.09 -5.60
CA ASP A 212 -9.93 17.01 -4.54
C ASP A 212 -10.48 17.58 -3.23
N ILE A 213 -10.41 16.80 -2.15
CA ILE A 213 -10.97 17.15 -0.83
C ILE A 213 -10.33 18.40 -0.20
N ASN A 214 -9.06 18.69 -0.52
CA ASN A 214 -8.35 19.83 0.07
C ASN A 214 -8.69 21.15 -0.62
N SER A 215 -8.68 21.15 -1.94
CA SER A 215 -8.96 22.34 -2.74
C SER A 215 -10.44 22.49 -3.10
N GLN A 216 -11.27 21.44 -2.94
CA GLN A 216 -12.65 21.34 -3.38
C GLN A 216 -12.85 21.59 -4.88
N LEU A 217 -11.76 21.59 -5.65
CA LEU A 217 -11.80 21.77 -7.10
C LEU A 217 -12.15 20.49 -7.81
N SER A 218 -13.08 20.60 -8.76
CA SER A 218 -13.45 19.49 -9.65
C SER A 218 -12.29 19.12 -10.56
N GLY A 219 -12.03 17.82 -10.65
CA GLY A 219 -10.99 17.21 -11.48
C GLY A 219 -11.57 16.45 -12.66
N LYS A 220 -11.33 15.15 -12.69
CA LYS A 220 -11.68 14.25 -13.79
C LYS A 220 -13.19 14.09 -13.94
N THR A 221 -13.71 14.27 -15.16
CA THR A 221 -15.10 13.95 -15.52
C THR A 221 -15.26 12.44 -15.75
N LEU A 222 -16.36 11.89 -15.27
CA LEU A 222 -16.71 10.48 -15.41
C LEU A 222 -18.02 10.33 -16.20
N PRO A 223 -18.16 9.32 -17.06
CA PRO A 223 -19.43 9.02 -17.71
C PRO A 223 -20.41 8.32 -16.76
N SER A 224 -19.90 7.56 -15.81
CA SER A 224 -20.68 6.84 -14.80
C SER A 224 -19.85 6.57 -13.54
N ALA A 225 -20.53 6.35 -12.42
CA ALA A 225 -19.93 5.96 -11.15
C ALA A 225 -20.90 5.05 -10.38
N THR A 226 -20.43 4.42 -9.30
CA THR A 226 -21.28 3.73 -8.33
C THR A 226 -21.07 4.37 -6.96
N ILE A 227 -22.16 4.81 -6.35
CA ILE A 227 -22.15 5.26 -4.96
C ILE A 227 -22.28 4.03 -4.08
N THR A 228 -21.29 3.75 -3.26
CA THR A 228 -21.21 2.53 -2.44
C THR A 228 -21.26 2.90 -0.97
N ALA A 229 -22.17 2.27 -0.23
CA ALA A 229 -22.28 2.38 1.21
C ALA A 229 -21.36 1.38 1.94
N SER A 230 -21.22 1.52 3.27
CA SER A 230 -20.48 0.55 4.06
C SER A 230 -21.12 -0.83 4.01
N PHE A 231 -20.32 -1.86 3.83
CA PHE A 231 -20.76 -3.26 3.92
C PHE A 231 -20.59 -3.84 5.33
N THR A 232 -19.88 -3.13 6.21
CA THR A 232 -19.70 -3.55 7.61
C THR A 232 -20.98 -3.30 8.40
N LEU A 233 -21.36 -4.27 9.23
CA LEU A 233 -22.53 -4.20 10.09
C LEU A 233 -22.11 -3.75 11.49
N ASN A 234 -22.67 -2.64 11.97
CA ASN A 234 -22.30 -2.04 13.25
C ASN A 234 -23.38 -2.18 14.35
N GLY A 235 -24.39 -3.08 14.18
CA GLY A 235 -25.52 -3.19 15.09
C GLY A 235 -25.89 -4.62 15.50
N PRO A 236 -26.63 -4.80 16.63
CA PRO A 236 -27.08 -6.11 17.10
C PRO A 236 -28.26 -6.70 16.33
N ASP A 237 -29.00 -5.88 15.55
CA ASP A 237 -30.35 -6.22 15.02
C ASP A 237 -30.35 -6.73 13.56
N GLU A 238 -29.24 -7.25 13.05
CA GLU A 238 -29.14 -7.53 11.62
C GLU A 238 -29.39 -9.00 11.29
N ALA A 239 -30.40 -9.20 10.50
CA ALA A 239 -31.05 -10.47 10.27
C ALA A 239 -30.20 -11.51 9.50
N GLU A 240 -29.20 -11.11 8.73
CA GLU A 240 -28.32 -12.04 8.01
C GLU A 240 -26.87 -11.55 8.02
N LYS A 241 -26.14 -11.96 9.06
CA LYS A 241 -24.69 -11.75 9.11
C LYS A 241 -24.01 -12.68 8.10
N ALA A 242 -23.30 -12.10 7.17
CA ALA A 242 -22.42 -12.80 6.24
C ALA A 242 -20.96 -12.47 6.56
N THR A 243 -20.04 -13.13 5.88
CA THR A 243 -18.61 -12.88 5.94
C THR A 243 -18.07 -12.69 4.53
N ILE A 244 -16.82 -12.30 4.37
CA ILE A 244 -16.20 -12.21 3.03
C ILE A 244 -16.27 -13.55 2.28
N LEU A 245 -16.30 -14.66 3.00
CA LEU A 245 -16.41 -16.00 2.42
C LEU A 245 -17.72 -16.21 1.65
N ASP A 246 -18.80 -15.54 2.06
CA ASP A 246 -20.11 -15.70 1.42
C ASP A 246 -20.21 -14.98 0.07
N TYR A 247 -19.24 -14.13 -0.22
CA TYR A 247 -19.08 -13.48 -1.52
C TYR A 247 -18.20 -14.27 -2.49
N LEU A 248 -17.51 -15.32 -2.02
CA LEU A 248 -16.60 -16.11 -2.84
C LEU A 248 -17.36 -17.22 -3.57
N PRO A 249 -17.00 -17.52 -4.82
CA PRO A 249 -17.51 -18.71 -5.49
C PRO A 249 -16.95 -19.99 -4.80
N PRO A 250 -17.69 -21.11 -4.83
CA PRO A 250 -17.21 -22.38 -4.25
C PRO A 250 -15.90 -22.91 -4.85
N SER A 251 -15.53 -22.41 -6.04
CA SER A 251 -14.28 -22.75 -6.73
C SER A 251 -13.07 -21.94 -6.22
N ALA A 252 -13.26 -20.94 -5.35
CA ALA A 252 -12.18 -20.16 -4.79
C ALA A 252 -11.16 -21.05 -4.05
N ILE A 253 -9.90 -20.67 -4.14
CA ILE A 253 -8.78 -21.38 -3.52
C ILE A 253 -8.30 -20.57 -2.32
N ILE A 254 -8.20 -21.21 -1.16
CA ILE A 254 -7.77 -20.56 0.08
C ILE A 254 -6.33 -20.98 0.38
N LEU A 255 -5.40 -20.05 0.41
CA LEU A 255 -4.01 -20.25 0.80
C LEU A 255 -3.81 -19.78 2.25
N ILE A 256 -3.59 -20.71 3.17
CA ILE A 256 -3.24 -20.43 4.58
C ILE A 256 -1.73 -20.27 4.66
N ASP A 257 -1.27 -19.05 4.94
CA ASP A 257 0.16 -18.69 4.93
C ASP A 257 0.95 -19.31 6.09
N ASP A 258 0.42 -19.26 7.30
CA ASP A 258 1.02 -19.93 8.47
C ASP A 258 0.00 -20.82 9.17
N HIS A 259 0.12 -22.13 8.95
CA HIS A 259 -0.79 -23.09 9.54
C HIS A 259 -0.60 -23.23 11.06
N THR A 260 0.59 -22.98 11.55
CA THR A 260 0.87 -23.05 13.01
C THR A 260 0.20 -21.90 13.74
N GLU A 261 0.33 -20.66 13.21
CA GLU A 261 -0.37 -19.49 13.75
C GLU A 261 -1.89 -19.68 13.64
N PHE A 262 -2.38 -20.22 12.51
CA PHE A 262 -3.80 -20.52 12.31
C PHE A 262 -4.36 -21.47 13.38
N LEU A 263 -3.64 -22.53 13.72
CA LEU A 263 -4.08 -23.47 14.75
C LEU A 263 -4.03 -22.90 16.17
N ALA A 264 -3.19 -21.90 16.41
CA ALA A 264 -3.07 -21.21 17.70
C ALA A 264 -4.22 -20.23 17.98
N MET A 265 -5.06 -19.93 16.99
CA MET A 265 -6.20 -19.02 17.18
C MET A 265 -7.33 -19.68 17.98
N GLU A 266 -7.93 -18.93 18.90
CA GLU A 266 -9.05 -19.43 19.73
C GLU A 266 -10.27 -19.89 18.90
N ASN A 267 -10.53 -19.21 17.77
CA ASN A 267 -11.66 -19.51 16.88
C ASN A 267 -11.27 -20.33 15.64
N HIS A 268 -10.08 -20.97 15.62
CA HIS A 268 -9.61 -21.73 14.46
C HIS A 268 -10.60 -22.81 13.99
N GLY A 269 -11.30 -23.47 14.90
CA GLY A 269 -12.29 -24.50 14.57
C GLY A 269 -13.51 -23.94 13.83
N GLU A 270 -13.96 -22.73 14.19
CA GLU A 270 -15.05 -22.03 13.50
C GLU A 270 -14.63 -21.63 12.09
N ILE A 271 -13.44 -21.06 11.97
CA ILE A 271 -12.86 -20.68 10.68
C ILE A 271 -12.65 -21.92 9.80
N ALA A 272 -12.07 -22.99 10.33
CA ALA A 272 -11.86 -24.24 9.59
C ALA A 272 -13.19 -24.82 9.06
N ASN A 273 -14.25 -24.76 9.85
CA ASN A 273 -15.58 -25.18 9.42
C ASN A 273 -16.12 -24.30 8.29
N ALA A 274 -15.98 -22.97 8.40
CA ALA A 274 -16.39 -22.04 7.35
C ALA A 274 -15.59 -22.24 6.05
N LEU A 275 -14.31 -22.60 6.15
CA LEU A 275 -13.44 -22.86 5.00
C LEU A 275 -13.68 -24.23 4.34
N SER A 276 -14.38 -25.16 5.00
CA SER A 276 -14.54 -26.56 4.53
C SER A 276 -15.19 -26.70 3.15
N ARG A 277 -15.86 -25.67 2.66
CA ARG A 277 -16.49 -25.62 1.33
C ARG A 277 -15.55 -25.24 0.19
N PHE A 278 -14.31 -24.81 0.51
CA PHE A 278 -13.33 -24.35 -0.47
C PHE A 278 -12.18 -25.35 -0.62
N THR A 279 -11.39 -25.20 -1.67
CA THR A 279 -10.12 -25.88 -1.81
C THR A 279 -9.07 -25.18 -0.98
N ILE A 280 -8.42 -25.89 -0.05
CA ILE A 280 -7.47 -25.33 0.89
C ILE A 280 -6.05 -25.75 0.52
N VAL A 281 -5.15 -24.80 0.41
CA VAL A 281 -3.70 -24.97 0.32
C VAL A 281 -3.09 -24.45 1.62
N ARG A 282 -2.28 -25.26 2.31
CA ARG A 282 -1.67 -24.86 3.59
C ARG A 282 -0.16 -24.82 3.47
N ARG A 283 0.45 -23.71 3.83
CA ARG A 283 1.88 -23.64 4.04
C ARG A 283 2.21 -24.24 5.41
N ILE A 284 2.99 -25.31 5.39
CA ILE A 284 3.43 -26.03 6.60
C ILE A 284 4.96 -26.09 6.64
N ALA A 285 5.50 -26.49 7.79
CA ALA A 285 6.90 -26.89 7.88
C ALA A 285 7.17 -28.10 6.97
N ALA A 286 8.43 -28.37 6.64
CA ALA A 286 8.80 -29.48 5.79
C ALA A 286 8.16 -30.81 6.26
N SER A 287 7.52 -31.51 5.33
CA SER A 287 6.86 -32.79 5.58
C SER A 287 7.01 -33.67 4.34
N PRO A 288 7.18 -35.01 4.51
CA PRO A 288 7.33 -35.93 3.38
C PRO A 288 6.12 -35.99 2.44
N ILE A 289 4.94 -35.58 2.91
CA ILE A 289 3.68 -35.58 2.14
C ILE A 289 3.35 -34.24 1.52
N ALA A 290 4.11 -33.18 1.87
CA ALA A 290 3.90 -31.85 1.32
C ALA A 290 4.57 -31.72 -0.04
N ILE A 291 3.96 -30.94 -0.93
CA ILE A 291 4.60 -30.48 -2.17
C ILE A 291 5.68 -29.48 -1.78
N ASP A 292 6.94 -29.89 -1.87
CA ASP A 292 8.06 -29.05 -1.46
C ASP A 292 8.59 -28.22 -2.64
N PHE A 293 8.53 -26.91 -2.50
CA PHE A 293 9.09 -25.97 -3.46
C PHE A 293 10.61 -25.84 -3.34
N HIS A 294 11.22 -26.37 -2.27
CA HIS A 294 12.66 -26.30 -2.02
C HIS A 294 13.24 -24.89 -2.14
N ALA A 295 12.42 -23.86 -1.97
CA ALA A 295 12.92 -22.50 -1.98
C ALA A 295 13.69 -22.19 -0.69
N THR A 296 14.66 -21.30 -0.79
CA THR A 296 15.43 -20.82 0.35
C THR A 296 15.38 -19.30 0.42
N ALA A 297 15.43 -18.75 1.63
CA ALA A 297 15.47 -17.32 1.83
C ALA A 297 16.75 -16.72 1.24
N GLN A 298 16.65 -15.54 0.64
CA GLN A 298 17.81 -14.85 0.08
C GLN A 298 18.64 -14.21 1.19
N GLN A 299 19.96 -14.20 0.99
CA GLN A 299 20.87 -13.57 1.93
C GLN A 299 20.75 -12.04 1.88
N LYS A 300 20.65 -11.40 3.05
CA LYS A 300 20.65 -9.94 3.15
C LYS A 300 22.06 -9.39 2.90
N ILE A 301 22.19 -8.56 1.89
CA ILE A 301 23.47 -7.96 1.46
C ILE A 301 23.78 -6.69 2.25
N ASN A 302 22.74 -5.90 2.60
CA ASN A 302 22.85 -4.67 3.39
C ASN A 302 23.91 -3.69 2.84
N ALA A 303 23.90 -3.45 1.53
CA ALA A 303 24.82 -2.59 0.80
C ALA A 303 26.32 -3.04 0.86
N ASN A 304 26.58 -4.30 1.15
CA ASN A 304 27.93 -4.87 1.02
C ASN A 304 28.12 -5.44 -0.40
N PHE A 305 28.44 -4.56 -1.36
CA PHE A 305 28.54 -4.91 -2.77
C PHE A 305 29.68 -5.89 -3.06
N ARG A 306 30.75 -5.87 -2.28
CA ARG A 306 31.86 -6.85 -2.40
C ARG A 306 31.41 -8.27 -2.06
N LEU A 307 30.62 -8.43 -0.98
CA LEU A 307 29.99 -9.71 -0.66
C LEU A 307 29.06 -10.12 -1.77
N PHE A 308 28.25 -9.17 -2.28
CA PHE A 308 27.28 -9.43 -3.34
C PHE A 308 27.95 -9.90 -4.63
N ALA A 309 28.99 -9.22 -5.11
CA ALA A 309 29.78 -9.63 -6.27
C ALA A 309 30.37 -11.05 -6.09
N THR A 310 30.85 -11.37 -4.89
CA THR A 310 31.37 -12.71 -4.57
C THR A 310 30.27 -13.78 -4.65
N LEU A 311 29.08 -13.51 -4.07
CA LEU A 311 27.93 -14.43 -4.13
C LEU A 311 27.44 -14.65 -5.56
N LEU A 312 27.31 -13.58 -6.35
CA LEU A 312 26.93 -13.70 -7.76
C LEU A 312 27.92 -14.54 -8.55
N HIS A 313 29.22 -14.38 -8.30
CA HIS A 313 30.25 -15.18 -8.95
C HIS A 313 30.19 -16.66 -8.57
N GLN A 314 29.98 -16.97 -7.28
CA GLN A 314 29.82 -18.34 -6.80
C GLN A 314 28.57 -19.01 -7.39
N LYS A 315 27.43 -18.31 -7.42
CA LYS A 315 26.18 -18.82 -7.97
C LYS A 315 26.19 -18.95 -9.50
N SER A 316 26.93 -18.13 -10.21
CA SER A 316 27.14 -18.30 -11.67
C SER A 316 27.72 -19.67 -12.04
N ALA A 317 28.45 -20.29 -11.11
CA ALA A 317 28.97 -21.65 -11.28
C ALA A 317 27.93 -22.76 -11.02
N THR A 318 26.77 -22.45 -10.38
CA THR A 318 25.75 -23.42 -9.94
C THR A 318 24.43 -23.35 -10.70
N ALA A 319 24.38 -22.71 -11.86
CA ALA A 319 23.25 -22.66 -12.81
C ALA A 319 22.01 -21.83 -12.41
N GLY A 320 22.06 -20.99 -11.36
CA GLY A 320 21.00 -20.02 -11.08
C GLY A 320 21.13 -18.74 -11.89
N THR A 321 20.05 -18.22 -12.44
CA THR A 321 20.04 -16.89 -13.09
C THR A 321 19.71 -15.83 -12.05
N PRO A 322 20.60 -14.85 -11.79
CA PRO A 322 20.31 -13.74 -10.90
C PRO A 322 19.17 -12.89 -11.48
N VAL A 323 18.14 -12.66 -10.68
CA VAL A 323 17.01 -11.80 -11.02
C VAL A 323 16.92 -10.68 -10.01
N PHE A 324 16.87 -9.45 -10.47
CA PHE A 324 16.74 -8.27 -9.63
C PHE A 324 15.33 -7.70 -9.74
N ALA A 325 14.61 -7.67 -8.64
CA ALA A 325 13.34 -6.96 -8.54
C ALA A 325 13.59 -5.55 -8.00
N ALA A 326 13.29 -4.54 -8.81
CA ALA A 326 13.45 -3.14 -8.45
C ALA A 326 12.36 -2.29 -9.11
N SER A 327 11.89 -1.27 -8.39
CA SER A 327 10.78 -0.41 -8.85
C SER A 327 11.22 0.57 -9.92
N SER A 328 12.46 1.00 -9.93
CA SER A 328 12.96 2.03 -10.82
C SER A 328 14.21 1.63 -11.63
N GLN A 329 14.27 2.14 -12.86
CA GLN A 329 15.43 1.97 -13.72
C GLN A 329 16.67 2.69 -13.17
N ARG A 330 16.49 3.70 -12.30
CA ARG A 330 17.59 4.41 -11.66
C ARG A 330 18.32 3.50 -10.68
N GLU A 331 17.59 2.79 -9.82
CA GLU A 331 18.16 1.85 -8.84
C GLU A 331 18.94 0.72 -9.52
N ILE A 332 18.43 0.24 -10.66
CA ILE A 332 19.13 -0.77 -11.45
C ILE A 332 20.43 -0.22 -12.04
N ARG A 333 20.47 1.04 -12.48
CA ARG A 333 21.72 1.66 -12.95
C ARG A 333 22.73 1.80 -11.81
N GLU A 334 22.28 2.32 -10.67
CA GLU A 334 23.14 2.45 -9.48
C GLU A 334 23.72 1.08 -9.07
N LEU A 335 22.89 0.02 -9.07
CA LEU A 335 23.37 -1.34 -8.80
C LEU A 335 24.40 -1.83 -9.80
N ASN A 336 24.17 -1.60 -11.10
CA ASN A 336 25.12 -1.97 -12.15
C ASN A 336 26.47 -1.25 -12.00
N ASP A 337 26.42 0.05 -11.69
CA ASP A 337 27.64 0.85 -11.51
C ASP A 337 28.46 0.32 -10.33
N PHE A 338 27.82 0.03 -9.19
CA PHE A 338 28.48 -0.58 -8.03
C PHE A 338 29.06 -1.97 -8.31
N LEU A 339 28.31 -2.83 -9.01
CA LEU A 339 28.79 -4.16 -9.35
C LEU A 339 29.96 -4.11 -10.36
N ALA A 340 29.92 -3.19 -11.31
CA ALA A 340 31.01 -3.01 -12.28
C ALA A 340 32.30 -2.54 -11.59
N GLU A 341 32.22 -1.62 -10.64
CA GLU A 341 33.33 -1.14 -9.84
C GLU A 341 33.98 -2.28 -9.04
N GLU A 342 33.17 -3.02 -8.27
CA GLU A 342 33.65 -4.15 -7.46
C GLU A 342 34.25 -5.29 -8.29
N MET A 343 33.68 -5.57 -9.48
CA MET A 343 34.23 -6.58 -10.40
C MET A 343 35.54 -6.16 -11.02
N ALA A 344 35.70 -4.88 -11.34
CA ALA A 344 36.97 -4.33 -11.87
C ALA A 344 38.09 -4.45 -10.81
N GLU A 345 37.79 -4.17 -9.53
CA GLU A 345 38.75 -4.29 -8.44
C GLU A 345 39.17 -5.74 -8.16
N THR A 346 38.23 -6.69 -8.26
CA THR A 346 38.46 -8.10 -7.91
C THR A 346 39.08 -8.90 -9.07
N GLY A 347 39.17 -8.35 -10.28
CA GLY A 347 39.72 -9.03 -11.47
C GLY A 347 38.90 -10.26 -11.89
N LYS A 348 37.70 -10.45 -11.38
CA LYS A 348 36.79 -11.55 -11.67
C LYS A 348 35.85 -11.09 -12.79
N GLY A 349 35.98 -11.74 -13.94
CA GLY A 349 35.30 -11.36 -15.18
C GLY A 349 33.75 -11.28 -15.05
N SER A 350 33.16 -10.82 -16.17
CA SER A 350 31.75 -10.53 -16.42
C SER A 350 30.73 -11.20 -15.46
N ALA A 351 29.85 -10.40 -14.87
CA ALA A 351 28.68 -10.93 -14.18
C ALA A 351 27.90 -11.86 -15.12
N ALA A 352 27.37 -12.96 -14.58
CA ALA A 352 26.40 -13.79 -15.28
C ALA A 352 25.29 -12.87 -15.85
N GLU A 353 24.73 -13.22 -17.01
CA GLU A 353 23.60 -12.51 -17.58
C GLU A 353 22.48 -12.40 -16.52
N ALA A 354 22.34 -11.24 -15.91
CA ALA A 354 21.34 -10.99 -14.91
C ALA A 354 20.07 -10.42 -15.55
N ILE A 355 18.93 -10.67 -14.94
CA ILE A 355 17.63 -10.22 -15.40
C ILE A 355 17.10 -9.16 -14.42
N TRP A 356 16.48 -8.11 -14.95
CA TRP A 356 15.74 -7.15 -14.14
C TRP A 356 14.24 -7.24 -14.42
N VAL A 357 13.46 -7.24 -13.35
CA VAL A 357 11.99 -7.17 -13.39
C VAL A 357 11.49 -5.92 -12.63
N PRO A 358 10.55 -5.15 -13.21
CA PRO A 358 10.02 -3.93 -12.60
C PRO A 358 8.97 -4.27 -11.53
N LEU A 359 9.41 -4.84 -10.42
CA LEU A 359 8.59 -5.25 -9.29
C LEU A 359 9.20 -4.72 -7.99
N ASN A 360 8.34 -4.29 -7.08
CA ASN A 360 8.73 -3.93 -5.73
C ASN A 360 8.27 -5.03 -4.77
N LEU A 361 9.20 -5.88 -4.36
CA LEU A 361 8.94 -7.04 -3.52
C LEU A 361 9.66 -6.90 -2.18
N HIS A 362 9.07 -7.44 -1.09
CA HIS A 362 9.61 -7.25 0.25
C HIS A 362 10.86 -8.08 0.52
N SER A 363 10.99 -9.27 -0.07
CA SER A 363 12.13 -10.17 0.15
C SER A 363 12.33 -11.15 -1.00
N GLY A 364 13.58 -11.37 -1.35
CA GLY A 364 13.98 -12.34 -2.36
C GLY A 364 13.98 -13.78 -1.86
N PHE A 365 14.21 -14.69 -2.80
CA PHE A 365 14.32 -16.12 -2.57
C PHE A 365 15.13 -16.78 -3.68
N SER A 366 15.71 -17.95 -3.40
CA SER A 366 16.25 -18.86 -4.43
C SER A 366 15.26 -19.98 -4.65
N PHE A 367 14.88 -20.23 -5.90
CA PHE A 367 13.93 -21.27 -6.28
C PHE A 367 14.22 -21.79 -7.68
N GLY A 368 14.55 -23.06 -7.80
CA GLY A 368 14.91 -23.67 -9.08
C GLY A 368 16.02 -22.89 -9.81
N PRO A 369 15.79 -22.41 -11.05
CA PRO A 369 16.76 -21.61 -11.80
C PRO A 369 16.78 -20.13 -11.44
N ILE A 370 15.95 -19.66 -10.48
CA ILE A 370 15.80 -18.25 -10.12
C ILE A 370 16.51 -17.96 -8.80
N ASP A 371 17.41 -16.99 -8.82
CA ASP A 371 17.96 -16.34 -7.65
C ASP A 371 17.45 -14.91 -7.61
N LEU A 372 16.29 -14.70 -6.94
CA LEU A 372 15.64 -13.39 -6.84
C LEU A 372 16.25 -12.58 -5.72
N TYR A 373 16.70 -11.38 -6.04
CA TYR A 373 17.14 -10.34 -5.10
C TYR A 373 16.22 -9.13 -5.21
N THR A 374 15.83 -8.57 -4.08
CA THR A 374 15.02 -7.35 -4.01
C THR A 374 15.87 -6.16 -3.55
N GLU A 375 15.35 -4.95 -3.71
CA GLU A 375 15.95 -3.74 -3.14
C GLU A 375 16.19 -3.87 -1.64
N SER A 376 15.25 -4.49 -0.92
CA SER A 376 15.36 -4.77 0.52
C SER A 376 16.52 -5.69 0.85
N ASP A 377 16.80 -6.71 0.04
CA ASP A 377 17.92 -7.62 0.26
C ASP A 377 19.26 -6.95 -0.02
N ILE A 378 19.33 -6.14 -1.08
CA ILE A 378 20.55 -5.50 -1.55
C ILE A 378 20.91 -4.29 -0.69
N PHE A 379 19.98 -3.36 -0.49
CA PHE A 379 20.21 -2.08 0.17
C PHE A 379 19.79 -2.04 1.65
N GLY A 380 19.07 -3.05 2.14
CA GLY A 380 18.56 -3.13 3.50
C GLY A 380 17.40 -2.15 3.78
N LYS A 381 16.75 -1.63 2.76
CA LYS A 381 15.61 -0.70 2.87
C LYS A 381 14.37 -1.30 2.22
N LEU A 382 13.30 -1.49 3.00
CA LEU A 382 11.97 -1.67 2.46
C LEU A 382 11.45 -0.28 2.07
N HIS A 383 11.31 -0.01 0.77
CA HIS A 383 10.48 1.09 0.32
C HIS A 383 9.02 0.69 0.49
N SER A 384 8.48 0.92 1.69
CA SER A 384 7.06 0.80 1.93
C SER A 384 6.35 1.78 0.99
N HIS A 385 5.67 1.27 -0.05
CA HIS A 385 4.55 1.99 -0.61
C HIS A 385 3.47 2.03 0.47
N ARG A 386 3.54 3.04 1.34
CA ARG A 386 2.35 3.44 2.07
C ARG A 386 1.30 3.65 1.02
N SER A 387 0.24 2.85 1.06
CA SER A 387 -0.93 3.10 0.23
C SER A 387 -1.22 4.59 0.35
N SER A 388 -1.25 5.30 -0.76
CA SER A 388 -1.38 6.77 -0.80
C SER A 388 -2.75 7.26 -0.31
N ARG A 389 -3.55 6.37 0.27
CA ARG A 389 -4.96 6.61 0.62
C ARG A 389 -5.17 7.44 1.88
N LYS A 390 -4.20 7.53 2.80
CA LYS A 390 -4.22 8.59 3.81
C LYS A 390 -3.32 9.74 3.32
N ARG A 391 -3.78 10.50 2.35
CA ARG A 391 -3.28 11.87 2.17
C ARG A 391 -3.48 12.58 3.50
N LYS A 392 -2.40 12.68 4.30
CA LYS A 392 -2.39 13.62 5.41
C LYS A 392 -2.69 14.97 4.79
N ILE A 393 -3.84 15.53 5.12
CA ILE A 393 -4.21 16.89 4.78
C ILE A 393 -3.04 17.76 5.24
N LYS A 394 -2.27 18.31 4.30
CA LYS A 394 -1.27 19.34 4.61
C LYS A 394 -2.05 20.64 4.75
N GLY A 395 -2.08 21.18 5.95
CA GLY A 395 -2.80 22.41 6.21
C GLY A 395 -4.09 22.22 7.02
N ILE A 396 -4.86 23.29 7.12
CA ILE A 396 -6.18 23.30 7.76
C ILE A 396 -7.20 22.76 6.76
N SER A 397 -8.04 21.82 7.18
CA SER A 397 -9.19 21.39 6.40
C SER A 397 -10.31 22.45 6.46
N LEU A 398 -11.28 22.37 5.54
CA LEU A 398 -12.45 23.26 5.59
C LEU A 398 -13.27 23.07 6.89
N GLY A 399 -13.39 21.86 7.39
CA GLY A 399 -14.03 21.60 8.68
C GLY A 399 -13.22 22.15 9.87
N ASP A 400 -11.90 22.21 9.78
CA ASP A 400 -11.05 22.83 10.80
C ASP A 400 -11.09 24.37 10.72
N LEU A 401 -11.31 24.94 9.52
CA LEU A 401 -11.51 26.38 9.36
C LEU A 401 -12.73 26.87 10.15
N GLN A 402 -13.81 26.11 10.15
CA GLN A 402 -15.02 26.44 10.93
C GLN A 402 -14.79 26.42 12.45
N LYS A 403 -13.80 25.67 12.92
CA LYS A 403 -13.43 25.58 14.33
C LYS A 403 -12.44 26.67 14.76
N LEU A 404 -11.87 27.44 13.82
CA LEU A 404 -10.99 28.55 14.12
C LEU A 404 -11.77 29.69 14.78
N LYS A 405 -11.22 30.20 15.88
CA LYS A 405 -11.76 31.37 16.58
C LYS A 405 -10.95 32.60 16.21
N VAL A 406 -11.64 33.76 16.14
CA VAL A 406 -10.97 35.04 15.96
C VAL A 406 -9.90 35.23 17.03
N GLY A 407 -8.66 35.45 16.61
CA GLY A 407 -7.50 35.54 17.48
C GLY A 407 -6.61 34.32 17.50
N ASP A 408 -7.05 33.17 16.95
CA ASP A 408 -6.22 31.98 16.83
C ASP A 408 -4.98 32.26 15.96
N PHE A 409 -3.85 31.65 16.33
CA PHE A 409 -2.63 31.74 15.55
C PHE A 409 -2.64 30.68 14.45
N VAL A 410 -2.31 31.11 13.22
CA VAL A 410 -2.18 30.27 12.04
C VAL A 410 -0.81 30.48 11.40
N VAL A 411 -0.31 29.47 10.71
CA VAL A 411 0.97 29.52 10.00
C VAL A 411 0.71 29.37 8.52
N HIS A 412 1.05 30.38 7.75
CA HIS A 412 1.08 30.29 6.29
C HIS A 412 2.42 29.74 5.83
N GLU A 413 2.43 28.82 4.88
CA GLU A 413 3.65 28.17 4.40
C GLU A 413 4.72 29.18 3.95
N ASP A 414 4.34 30.26 3.27
CA ASP A 414 5.26 31.25 2.71
C ASP A 414 5.43 32.51 3.56
N TYR A 415 4.39 32.89 4.31
CA TYR A 415 4.38 34.18 5.04
C TYR A 415 4.59 34.02 6.54
N GLY A 416 4.54 32.80 7.08
CA GLY A 416 4.82 32.53 8.49
C GLY A 416 3.61 32.72 9.40
N ILE A 417 3.87 33.06 10.64
CA ILE A 417 2.87 33.09 11.72
C ILE A 417 2.04 34.38 11.62
N GLY A 418 0.73 34.22 11.50
CA GLY A 418 -0.26 35.28 11.54
C GLY A 418 -1.38 34.97 12.53
N ARG A 419 -2.33 35.88 12.67
CA ARG A 419 -3.51 35.72 13.54
C ARG A 419 -4.78 35.72 12.68
N PHE A 420 -5.62 34.72 12.83
CA PHE A 420 -6.91 34.62 12.16
C PHE A 420 -7.85 35.75 12.63
N LYS A 421 -8.43 36.50 11.71
CA LYS A 421 -9.36 37.59 11.98
C LYS A 421 -10.79 37.31 11.60
N ALA A 422 -11.01 36.83 10.37
CA ALA A 422 -12.35 36.61 9.83
C ALA A 422 -12.31 35.74 8.57
N LEU A 423 -13.46 35.23 8.21
CA LEU A 423 -13.79 34.82 6.84
C LEU A 423 -14.52 35.98 6.18
N GLU A 424 -14.02 36.45 5.05
CA GLU A 424 -14.59 37.59 4.33
C GLU A 424 -14.74 37.25 2.84
N THR A 425 -15.85 37.69 2.26
CA THR A 425 -16.05 37.62 0.82
C THR A 425 -15.48 38.90 0.19
N ILE A 426 -14.50 38.74 -0.68
CA ILE A 426 -13.91 39.84 -1.43
C ILE A 426 -14.30 39.73 -2.91
N THR A 427 -14.60 40.89 -3.51
CA THR A 427 -14.87 40.98 -4.95
C THR A 427 -13.55 41.20 -5.68
N ALA A 428 -13.07 40.17 -6.40
CA ALA A 428 -11.88 40.25 -7.25
C ALA A 428 -12.30 40.22 -8.73
N GLY A 429 -12.30 41.35 -9.39
CA GLY A 429 -12.81 41.49 -10.75
C GLY A 429 -14.33 41.31 -10.83
N ASN A 430 -14.82 40.34 -11.59
CA ASN A 430 -16.26 40.02 -11.75
C ASN A 430 -16.72 38.81 -10.89
N SER A 431 -15.91 38.31 -9.96
CA SER A 431 -16.26 37.16 -9.12
C SER A 431 -16.09 37.47 -7.64
N GLU A 432 -17.04 37.00 -6.85
CA GLU A 432 -16.93 37.01 -5.38
C GLU A 432 -16.12 35.76 -4.96
N GLN A 433 -15.18 35.98 -4.02
CA GLN A 433 -14.31 34.92 -3.51
C GLN A 433 -14.28 34.99 -1.99
N GLU A 434 -14.50 33.84 -1.36
CA GLU A 434 -14.33 33.68 0.08
C GLU A 434 -12.85 33.55 0.43
N CYS A 435 -12.40 34.41 1.37
CA CYS A 435 -11.03 34.50 1.81
C CYS A 435 -10.91 34.44 3.33
N VAL A 436 -9.87 33.79 3.79
CA VAL A 436 -9.42 33.82 5.19
C VAL A 436 -8.57 35.04 5.38
N LEU A 437 -9.01 35.95 6.27
CA LEU A 437 -8.25 37.14 6.64
C LEU A 437 -7.29 36.83 7.77
N VAL A 438 -5.99 36.96 7.50
CA VAL A 438 -4.90 36.74 8.45
C VAL A 438 -4.15 38.05 8.69
N GLU A 439 -4.03 38.46 9.95
CA GLU A 439 -3.28 39.62 10.39
C GLU A 439 -1.84 39.25 10.76
N TYR A 440 -0.89 40.09 10.35
CA TYR A 440 0.53 39.94 10.58
C TYR A 440 1.10 41.09 11.45
N GLU A 441 2.42 41.06 11.70
CA GLU A 441 3.11 42.13 12.47
C GLU A 441 2.91 43.50 11.81
N GLY A 442 2.55 44.51 12.61
CA GLY A 442 2.31 45.88 12.13
C GLY A 442 0.88 46.16 11.63
N GLY A 443 -0.02 45.16 11.70
CA GLY A 443 -1.40 45.28 11.21
C GLY A 443 -1.56 44.97 9.72
N ASP A 444 -0.50 44.46 9.07
CA ASP A 444 -0.58 43.99 7.69
C ASP A 444 -1.59 42.83 7.57
N GLN A 445 -2.34 42.80 6.49
CA GLN A 445 -3.40 41.83 6.24
C GLN A 445 -3.12 41.01 5.00
N LEU A 446 -3.36 39.70 5.09
CA LEU A 446 -3.29 38.76 3.97
C LEU A 446 -4.65 38.07 3.79
N PHE A 447 -5.18 38.16 2.58
CA PHE A 447 -6.37 37.44 2.18
C PHE A 447 -5.95 36.13 1.50
N VAL A 448 -6.23 35.00 2.15
CA VAL A 448 -5.94 33.66 1.61
C VAL A 448 -7.25 33.09 1.09
N ASN A 449 -7.33 32.91 -0.22
CA ASN A 449 -8.51 32.27 -0.82
C ASN A 449 -8.77 30.90 -0.18
N VAL A 450 -10.03 30.58 0.11
CA VAL A 450 -10.45 29.30 0.71
C VAL A 450 -9.98 28.10 -0.12
N GLN A 451 -9.84 28.26 -1.44
CA GLN A 451 -9.26 27.23 -2.32
C GLN A 451 -7.78 26.91 -2.01
N ASN A 452 -7.07 27.84 -1.38
CA ASN A 452 -5.66 27.71 -1.00
C ASN A 452 -5.47 27.53 0.52
N ILE A 453 -6.51 27.09 1.21
CA ILE A 453 -6.51 26.94 2.67
C ILE A 453 -5.48 25.90 3.15
N ASN A 454 -5.11 24.95 2.30
CA ASN A 454 -4.04 23.99 2.52
C ASN A 454 -2.66 24.62 2.78
N LEU A 455 -2.47 25.92 2.42
CA LEU A 455 -1.26 26.68 2.75
C LEU A 455 -1.27 27.18 4.20
N LEU A 456 -2.41 27.12 4.88
CA LEU A 456 -2.54 27.49 6.29
C LEU A 456 -2.48 26.22 7.16
N SER A 457 -1.92 26.35 8.35
CA SER A 457 -1.96 25.33 9.40
C SER A 457 -2.19 26.00 10.76
N LYS A 458 -2.91 25.31 11.66
CA LYS A 458 -3.11 25.83 13.01
C LYS A 458 -1.78 25.81 13.75
N TYR A 459 -1.43 26.92 14.40
CA TYR A 459 -0.23 26.98 15.22
C TYR A 459 -0.43 26.15 16.49
N ALA A 460 0.32 25.08 16.63
CA ALA A 460 0.34 24.27 17.85
C ALA A 460 1.39 24.83 18.82
N ALA A 461 0.95 25.63 19.78
CA ALA A 461 1.80 26.08 20.88
C ALA A 461 1.72 25.11 22.07
N SER A 462 2.83 24.92 22.78
CA SER A 462 2.75 24.54 24.19
C SER A 462 2.10 25.71 24.96
N GLU A 463 1.24 25.40 25.92
CA GLU A 463 0.34 26.34 26.62
C GLU A 463 0.97 27.60 27.25
N SER A 464 2.27 27.82 27.12
CA SER A 464 3.02 28.88 27.85
C SER A 464 3.62 30.02 27.01
N SER A 465 3.50 30.02 25.67
CA SER A 465 4.10 31.12 24.88
C SER A 465 3.24 31.62 23.71
N THR A 466 2.88 32.88 23.72
CA THR A 466 2.31 33.56 22.56
C THR A 466 3.38 33.72 21.47
N PRO A 467 3.14 33.25 20.25
CA PRO A 467 4.12 33.36 19.17
C PRO A 467 4.21 34.83 18.69
N VAL A 468 5.39 35.24 18.27
CA VAL A 468 5.63 36.52 17.63
C VAL A 468 5.12 36.43 16.17
N LEU A 469 4.25 37.36 15.79
CA LEU A 469 3.75 37.48 14.41
C LEU A 469 4.89 37.70 13.42
N SER A 470 4.79 37.13 12.25
CA SER A 470 5.73 37.34 11.16
C SER A 470 5.43 38.69 10.48
N LYS A 471 6.44 39.31 9.88
CA LYS A 471 6.25 40.53 9.08
C LYS A 471 6.08 40.15 7.61
N LEU A 472 4.98 40.58 6.99
CA LEU A 472 4.71 40.37 5.57
C LEU A 472 5.83 40.96 4.69
N GLY A 473 6.20 40.26 3.62
CA GLY A 473 7.23 40.73 2.68
C GLY A 473 8.68 40.67 3.20
N SER A 474 8.90 40.18 4.43
CA SER A 474 10.27 40.05 4.97
C SER A 474 10.88 38.68 4.63
N SER A 475 12.18 38.68 4.35
CA SER A 475 12.95 37.43 4.15
C SER A 475 13.19 36.61 5.45
N LYS A 476 12.77 37.16 6.61
CA LYS A 476 13.02 36.53 7.93
C LYS A 476 12.40 35.16 8.06
N TRP A 477 11.21 34.94 7.51
CA TRP A 477 10.55 33.62 7.55
C TRP A 477 11.28 32.58 6.68
N ALA A 478 11.65 32.96 5.46
CA ALA A 478 12.45 32.11 4.56
C ALA A 478 13.80 31.77 5.18
N ALA A 479 14.47 32.74 5.78
CA ALA A 479 15.73 32.53 6.50
C ALA A 479 15.56 31.59 7.72
N ARG A 480 14.44 31.70 8.45
CA ARG A 480 14.10 30.81 9.57
C ARG A 480 13.86 29.38 9.11
N LYS A 481 13.10 29.20 8.01
CA LYS A 481 12.90 27.89 7.39
C LYS A 481 14.24 27.28 6.95
N GLU A 482 15.12 28.05 6.31
CA GLU A 482 16.41 27.54 5.82
C GLU A 482 17.37 27.20 6.98
N LYS A 483 17.36 27.98 8.04
CA LYS A 483 18.14 27.68 9.26
C LYS A 483 17.71 26.37 9.91
N VAL A 484 16.41 26.07 9.93
CA VAL A 484 15.88 24.79 10.45
C VAL A 484 16.26 23.64 9.49
N ARG A 485 16.14 23.83 8.18
CA ARG A 485 16.57 22.84 7.18
C ARG A 485 18.06 22.52 7.29
N SER A 486 18.90 23.53 7.45
CA SER A 486 20.34 23.34 7.65
C SER A 486 20.63 22.51 8.91
N LYS A 487 20.01 22.87 10.05
CA LYS A 487 20.16 22.07 11.29
C LYS A 487 19.69 20.62 11.13
N LEU A 488 18.58 20.40 10.43
CA LEU A 488 18.09 19.04 10.16
C LEU A 488 19.07 18.28 9.26
N ARG A 489 19.67 18.94 8.28
CA ARG A 489 20.72 18.36 7.42
C ARG A 489 21.97 17.97 8.25
N ASP A 490 22.40 18.84 9.16
CA ASP A 490 23.53 18.57 10.05
C ASP A 490 23.25 17.37 10.98
N ILE A 491 22.03 17.29 11.53
CA ILE A 491 21.59 16.16 12.35
C ILE A 491 21.59 14.87 11.50
N ALA A 492 21.08 14.92 10.27
CA ALA A 492 21.08 13.78 9.37
C ALA A 492 22.50 13.30 9.04
N ILE A 493 23.43 14.23 8.75
CA ILE A 493 24.85 13.92 8.49
C ILE A 493 25.48 13.27 9.74
N ASN A 494 25.21 13.80 10.94
CA ASN A 494 25.73 13.25 12.16
C ASN A 494 25.17 11.85 12.45
N LEU A 495 23.89 11.62 12.19
CA LEU A 495 23.28 10.29 12.27
C LEU A 495 23.94 9.30 11.30
N ILE A 496 24.17 9.71 10.05
CA ILE A 496 24.86 8.88 9.05
C ILE A 496 26.27 8.53 9.53
N LYS A 497 27.02 9.50 10.06
CA LYS A 497 28.35 9.25 10.64
C LYS A 497 28.32 8.28 11.80
N LEU A 498 27.34 8.44 12.72
CA LEU A 498 27.16 7.54 13.85
C LEU A 498 26.84 6.11 13.38
N TYR A 499 25.97 5.98 12.39
CA TYR A 499 25.65 4.69 11.77
C TYR A 499 26.87 4.04 11.09
N ALA A 500 27.67 4.83 10.38
CA ALA A 500 28.91 4.37 9.75
C ALA A 500 29.90 3.89 10.82
N GLN A 501 30.12 4.65 11.90
CA GLN A 501 30.97 4.24 13.01
C GLN A 501 30.48 2.95 13.68
N ARG A 502 29.16 2.82 13.89
CA ARG A 502 28.55 1.60 14.43
C ARG A 502 28.76 0.38 13.52
N LYS A 503 28.70 0.57 12.18
CA LYS A 503 28.96 -0.50 11.22
C LYS A 503 30.44 -0.92 11.18
N MET A 504 31.37 0.00 11.48
CA MET A 504 32.81 -0.29 11.51
C MET A 504 33.28 -0.95 12.81
N GLN A 505 32.47 -0.90 13.89
CA GLN A 505 32.82 -1.59 15.13
C GLN A 505 32.56 -3.09 14.98
N PRO A 506 33.59 -3.94 15.23
CA PRO A 506 33.38 -5.38 15.27
C PRO A 506 32.37 -5.72 16.36
N GLY A 507 31.40 -6.57 16.04
CA GLY A 507 30.44 -7.08 17.02
C GLY A 507 31.17 -7.93 18.08
N PHE A 508 30.62 -7.96 19.28
CA PHE A 508 31.10 -8.89 20.33
C PHE A 508 30.54 -10.28 19.98
N ALA A 509 31.43 -11.22 19.72
CA ALA A 509 31.06 -12.62 19.57
C ALA A 509 31.05 -13.26 20.98
N PHE A 510 29.87 -13.74 21.38
CA PHE A 510 29.80 -14.55 22.60
C PHE A 510 30.57 -15.86 22.39
N GLY A 511 31.21 -16.36 23.43
CA GLY A 511 31.87 -17.67 23.41
C GLY A 511 30.84 -18.79 23.19
N PRO A 512 31.30 -20.01 22.85
CA PRO A 512 30.42 -21.15 22.74
C PRO A 512 29.69 -21.40 24.06
N ASP A 513 28.43 -21.84 23.97
CA ASP A 513 27.58 -22.11 25.11
C ASP A 513 28.23 -23.03 26.10
N SER A 514 28.26 -22.60 27.36
CA SER A 514 28.77 -23.42 28.45
C SER A 514 27.87 -24.64 28.69
N ILE A 515 28.38 -25.67 29.32
CA ILE A 515 27.61 -26.87 29.70
C ILE A 515 26.35 -26.48 30.47
N PHE A 516 26.45 -25.51 31.38
CA PHE A 516 25.33 -24.99 32.18
C PHE A 516 24.26 -24.29 31.31
N MET A 517 24.66 -23.59 30.24
CA MET A 517 23.73 -22.96 29.32
C MET A 517 22.92 -23.99 28.51
N ARG A 518 23.59 -25.05 28.06
CA ARG A 518 22.92 -26.16 27.35
C ARG A 518 21.99 -26.97 28.29
N GLU A 519 22.39 -27.19 29.56
CA GLU A 519 21.51 -27.82 30.54
C GLU A 519 20.30 -26.94 30.86
N PHE A 520 20.47 -25.63 30.93
CA PHE A 520 19.39 -24.67 31.13
C PHE A 520 18.42 -24.67 29.93
N GLU A 521 18.93 -24.61 28.72
CA GLU A 521 18.11 -24.68 27.50
C GLU A 521 17.37 -26.03 27.37
N ALA A 522 18.01 -27.14 27.77
CA ALA A 522 17.40 -28.45 27.77
C ALA A 522 16.30 -28.61 28.85
N SER A 523 16.24 -27.72 29.83
CA SER A 523 15.22 -27.74 30.89
C SER A 523 13.95 -26.97 30.54
N PHE A 524 13.94 -26.25 29.41
CA PHE A 524 12.79 -25.56 28.85
C PHE A 524 12.16 -26.34 27.69
#